data_6102b1cbecf775d7f20c381989c4c09d
#
_entry.id   6102b1cbecf775d7f20c381989c4c09d
#
_cell.length_a   1.000
_cell.length_b   1.000
_cell.length_c   1.000
_cell.angle_alpha   90.00
_cell.angle_beta   90.00
_cell.angle_gamma   90.00
#
_symmetry.space_group_name_H-M   'P 1'
#
loop_
_entity.id
_entity.type
_entity.pdbx_description
1 polymer ?
#
loop_
_entity_poly.entity_id
_entity_poly.type
_entity_poly.pdbx_seq_one_letter_code
_entity_poly.pdbx_strand_id
1 'polypeptide(L)'
;GNGWVYNHWCPISFDGEEPYFNSLQSWYLDVETGEWCAAEDNNYVKNSSFEADRRPIPCPAKPVQDYLLGWTTEIIEGNKVAVGSTDSPILNYENSEADRRTVIGEKSLFVGDKTRFRRRIYQTIESTPYVSLPDGRYSLTARLKNSEGLDCLEMYAESEGKRFSCRVKEETPEWQTIEIRRIKVRGGKVEIGFYAEGVAGAWARIDDVVLKRSR
;
A
#
# COMPACT_ATOMS: atom_id res chain seq x y z
N GLY A 1 22.47 -13.85 -9.94
CA GLY A 1 21.33 -14.67 -9.73
C GLY A 1 20.12 -13.77 -9.54
N ASN A 2 19.40 -13.65 -10.53
CA ASN A 2 18.40 -12.65 -10.64
C ASN A 2 17.11 -13.24 -10.15
N GLY A 3 16.69 -12.86 -8.98
CA GLY A 3 15.40 -13.20 -8.39
C GLY A 3 14.28 -12.78 -9.32
N TRP A 4 13.98 -13.69 -10.17
CA TRP A 4 12.96 -13.56 -11.14
C TRP A 4 11.68 -14.01 -10.49
N VAL A 5 10.77 -13.12 -10.29
CA VAL A 5 9.39 -13.48 -10.13
C VAL A 5 9.10 -14.33 -8.90
N TYR A 6 8.66 -13.69 -7.88
CA TYR A 6 7.93 -14.37 -6.82
C TYR A 6 6.67 -14.98 -7.45
N ASN A 7 6.49 -16.29 -7.29
CA ASN A 7 5.26 -16.93 -7.70
C ASN A 7 4.12 -16.35 -6.86
N HIS A 8 3.24 -15.62 -7.49
CA HIS A 8 2.04 -15.13 -6.86
C HIS A 8 0.90 -16.11 -7.15
N TRP A 9 0.37 -16.71 -6.11
CA TRP A 9 -0.78 -17.59 -6.20
C TRP A 9 -2.03 -16.77 -5.89
N CYS A 10 -2.91 -16.67 -6.85
CA CYS A 10 -4.19 -15.99 -6.69
C CYS A 10 -5.31 -16.78 -7.34
N PRO A 11 -6.53 -16.71 -6.79
CA PRO A 11 -7.69 -17.29 -7.44
C PRO A 11 -8.00 -16.57 -8.76
N ILE A 12 -8.44 -17.32 -9.76
CA ILE A 12 -8.85 -16.79 -11.05
C ILE A 12 -10.36 -16.94 -11.14
N SER A 13 -11.04 -15.86 -11.52
CA SER A 13 -12.45 -15.85 -11.92
C SER A 13 -12.55 -15.50 -13.40
N PHE A 14 -13.69 -15.67 -14.00
CA PHE A 14 -13.93 -15.36 -15.40
C PHE A 14 -15.11 -14.42 -15.54
N ASP A 15 -14.94 -13.36 -16.33
CA ASP A 15 -16.03 -12.53 -16.83
C ASP A 15 -16.26 -12.90 -18.31
N GLY A 16 -17.20 -13.81 -18.54
CA GLY A 16 -17.31 -14.48 -19.84
C GLY A 16 -16.06 -15.31 -20.13
N GLU A 17 -15.31 -14.94 -21.16
CA GLU A 17 -14.06 -15.61 -21.56
C GLU A 17 -12.81 -14.89 -21.01
N GLU A 18 -12.95 -13.74 -20.37
CA GLU A 18 -11.84 -12.94 -19.85
C GLU A 18 -11.45 -13.38 -18.42
N PRO A 19 -10.17 -13.74 -18.17
CA PRO A 19 -9.72 -14.11 -16.85
C PRO A 19 -9.55 -12.87 -15.96
N TYR A 20 -10.05 -12.96 -14.73
CA TYR A 20 -9.88 -11.97 -13.68
C TYR A 20 -9.04 -12.52 -12.54
N PHE A 21 -7.90 -11.91 -12.27
CA PHE A 21 -7.00 -12.31 -11.21
C PHE A 21 -7.37 -11.62 -9.89
N ASN A 22 -7.84 -12.43 -8.93
CA ASN A 22 -8.25 -11.92 -7.62
C ASN A 22 -7.01 -11.76 -6.71
N SER A 23 -6.55 -10.54 -6.52
CA SER A 23 -5.39 -10.25 -5.68
C SER A 23 -5.75 -10.36 -4.21
N LEU A 24 -5.51 -11.54 -3.63
CA LEU A 24 -5.69 -11.84 -2.21
C LEU A 24 -4.35 -12.25 -1.60
N GLN A 25 -4.06 -11.80 -0.40
CA GLN A 25 -2.87 -12.22 0.34
C GLN A 25 -3.10 -13.53 1.11
N SER A 26 -4.34 -13.77 1.52
CA SER A 26 -4.74 -14.97 2.24
C SER A 26 -6.12 -15.44 1.75
N TRP A 27 -6.23 -16.72 1.39
CA TRP A 27 -7.45 -17.31 0.85
C TRP A 27 -7.49 -18.82 1.06
N TYR A 28 -8.68 -19.39 1.05
CA TYR A 28 -8.93 -20.81 1.16
C TYR A 28 -9.34 -21.39 -0.19
N LEU A 29 -8.88 -22.59 -0.48
CA LEU A 29 -9.26 -23.37 -1.66
C LEU A 29 -9.79 -24.72 -1.20
N ASP A 30 -10.99 -25.06 -1.61
CA ASP A 30 -11.48 -26.42 -1.56
C ASP A 30 -10.93 -27.16 -2.79
N VAL A 31 -10.02 -28.09 -2.56
CA VAL A 31 -9.33 -28.81 -3.63
C VAL A 31 -10.22 -29.85 -4.34
N GLU A 32 -11.34 -30.25 -3.73
CA GLU A 32 -12.29 -31.22 -4.32
C GLU A 32 -13.26 -30.51 -5.27
N THR A 33 -13.74 -29.32 -4.90
CA THR A 33 -14.72 -28.56 -5.67
C THR A 33 -14.10 -27.48 -6.53
N GLY A 34 -12.89 -27.02 -6.20
CA GLY A 34 -12.26 -25.85 -6.81
C GLY A 34 -12.82 -24.52 -6.31
N GLU A 35 -13.74 -24.55 -5.35
CA GLU A 35 -14.28 -23.32 -4.75
C GLU A 35 -13.25 -22.62 -3.87
N TRP A 36 -13.28 -21.31 -3.84
CA TRP A 36 -12.35 -20.52 -3.05
C TRP A 36 -13.04 -19.31 -2.41
N CYS A 37 -12.47 -18.81 -1.32
CA CYS A 37 -12.90 -17.57 -0.67
C CYS A 37 -11.72 -16.86 -0.01
N ALA A 38 -11.85 -15.52 0.15
CA ALA A 38 -10.89 -14.76 0.94
C ALA A 38 -10.85 -15.26 2.38
N ALA A 39 -9.66 -15.42 2.95
CA ALA A 39 -9.52 -15.78 4.35
C ALA A 39 -9.98 -14.63 5.27
N GLU A 40 -10.40 -14.96 6.50
CA GLU A 40 -10.85 -13.95 7.47
C GLU A 40 -9.75 -12.95 7.84
N ASP A 41 -8.49 -13.35 7.77
CA ASP A 41 -7.32 -12.54 8.06
C ASP A 41 -6.71 -11.91 6.81
N ASN A 42 -7.38 -11.98 5.67
CA ASN A 42 -6.89 -11.37 4.44
C ASN A 42 -6.59 -9.87 4.63
N ASN A 43 -5.43 -9.46 4.12
CA ASN A 43 -5.11 -8.05 3.96
C ASN A 43 -5.71 -7.55 2.64
N TYR A 44 -6.60 -6.58 2.72
CA TYR A 44 -7.28 -6.02 1.54
C TYR A 44 -6.46 -4.95 0.80
N VAL A 45 -5.31 -4.56 1.34
CA VAL A 45 -4.44 -3.55 0.72
C VAL A 45 -3.69 -4.13 -0.47
N LYS A 46 -3.84 -3.51 -1.63
CA LYS A 46 -3.06 -3.86 -2.83
C LYS A 46 -1.67 -3.28 -2.72
N ASN A 47 -0.65 -4.06 -3.11
CA ASN A 47 0.75 -3.64 -3.04
C ASN A 47 1.12 -3.06 -1.67
N SER A 48 0.81 -3.82 -0.64
CA SER A 48 0.84 -3.39 0.76
C SER A 48 2.24 -3.08 1.29
N SER A 49 3.27 -3.68 0.70
CA SER A 49 4.69 -3.49 1.01
C SER A 49 5.49 -2.90 -0.16
N PHE A 50 4.80 -2.35 -1.16
CA PHE A 50 5.39 -1.64 -2.31
C PHE A 50 6.33 -2.48 -3.19
N GLU A 51 6.30 -3.80 -3.08
CA GLU A 51 7.17 -4.72 -3.82
C GLU A 51 6.70 -5.01 -5.25
N ALA A 52 5.43 -4.73 -5.57
CA ALA A 52 4.88 -4.94 -6.91
C ALA A 52 5.41 -3.96 -7.95
N ASP A 53 6.00 -2.85 -7.52
CA ASP A 53 6.61 -1.89 -8.42
C ASP A 53 7.88 -2.44 -9.05
N ARG A 54 8.01 -2.22 -10.35
CA ARG A 54 9.03 -2.89 -11.14
C ARG A 54 10.45 -2.49 -10.75
N ARG A 55 11.30 -3.48 -10.66
CA ARG A 55 12.74 -3.29 -10.74
C ARG A 55 13.15 -2.88 -12.15
N PRO A 56 14.27 -2.15 -12.32
CA PRO A 56 14.88 -1.98 -13.62
C PRO A 56 15.17 -3.36 -14.22
N ILE A 57 14.45 -3.69 -15.26
CA ILE A 57 14.79 -4.85 -16.07
C ILE A 57 16.02 -4.40 -16.89
N PRO A 58 17.15 -5.08 -16.83
CA PRO A 58 18.33 -4.73 -17.61
C PRO A 58 18.12 -5.10 -19.09
N CYS A 59 17.13 -4.50 -19.71
CA CYS A 59 16.74 -4.77 -21.08
C CYS A 59 16.17 -3.49 -21.69
N PRO A 60 16.41 -3.21 -22.98
CA PRO A 60 15.88 -2.01 -23.63
C PRO A 60 14.35 -1.95 -23.68
N ALA A 61 13.65 -3.03 -23.42
CA ALA A 61 12.18 -3.08 -23.39
C ALA A 61 11.58 -2.72 -22.02
N LYS A 62 12.10 -1.72 -21.35
CA LYS A 62 11.48 -1.21 -20.10
C LYS A 62 10.13 -0.59 -20.42
N PRO A 63 9.01 -1.11 -19.89
CA PRO A 63 7.83 -0.28 -19.82
C PRO A 63 8.09 0.82 -18.80
N VAL A 64 7.85 2.04 -19.20
CA VAL A 64 7.88 3.21 -18.33
C VAL A 64 6.74 3.06 -17.34
N GLN A 65 7.05 3.09 -16.04
CA GLN A 65 6.06 3.12 -14.98
C GLN A 65 6.11 4.51 -14.34
N ASP A 66 5.02 5.24 -14.44
CA ASP A 66 4.88 6.63 -13.98
C ASP A 66 3.93 6.76 -12.78
N TYR A 67 3.53 5.63 -12.22
CA TYR A 67 2.61 5.55 -11.08
C TYR A 67 3.04 4.43 -10.14
N LEU A 68 2.62 4.55 -8.90
CA LEU A 68 2.78 3.52 -7.88
C LEU A 68 1.66 2.49 -8.03
N LEU A 69 2.00 1.22 -8.22
CA LEU A 69 1.01 0.15 -8.43
C LEU A 69 0.06 0.02 -7.24
N GLY A 70 -1.23 0.05 -7.53
CA GLY A 70 -2.29 -0.06 -6.52
C GLY A 70 -2.54 1.19 -5.70
N TRP A 71 -1.75 2.26 -5.88
CA TRP A 71 -1.88 3.52 -5.15
C TRP A 71 -1.98 4.71 -6.09
N THR A 72 -2.69 5.71 -5.65
CA THR A 72 -2.80 7.01 -6.34
C THR A 72 -2.00 8.04 -5.56
N THR A 73 -1.14 8.79 -6.25
CA THR A 73 -0.42 9.93 -5.68
C THR A 73 -1.00 11.22 -6.18
N GLU A 74 -1.44 12.06 -5.26
CA GLU A 74 -1.88 13.43 -5.51
C GLU A 74 -0.82 14.39 -4.99
N ILE A 75 -0.22 15.17 -5.90
CA ILE A 75 0.74 16.22 -5.57
C ILE A 75 -0.01 17.52 -5.45
N ILE A 76 -0.24 17.96 -4.22
CA ILE A 76 -0.95 19.22 -3.92
C ILE A 76 0.02 20.40 -3.99
N GLU A 77 1.26 20.18 -3.52
CA GLU A 77 2.35 21.15 -3.55
C GLU A 77 3.68 20.41 -3.69
N GLY A 78 4.65 21.03 -4.34
CA GLY A 78 5.99 20.49 -4.56
C GLY A 78 6.23 19.97 -5.97
N ASN A 79 7.33 19.24 -6.16
CA ASN A 79 7.73 18.75 -7.46
C ASN A 79 6.92 17.53 -7.87
N LYS A 80 6.74 17.38 -9.17
CA LYS A 80 6.21 16.16 -9.74
C LYS A 80 7.17 15.01 -9.45
N VAL A 81 6.60 13.84 -9.19
CA VAL A 81 7.35 12.60 -9.12
C VAL A 81 7.97 12.30 -10.48
N ALA A 82 9.23 11.86 -10.49
CA ALA A 82 9.90 11.50 -11.73
C ALA A 82 9.20 10.31 -12.40
N VAL A 83 8.80 10.52 -13.63
CA VAL A 83 8.08 9.52 -14.42
C VAL A 83 9.04 8.39 -14.83
N GLY A 84 8.63 7.15 -14.61
CA GLY A 84 9.30 5.97 -15.16
C GLY A 84 10.62 5.58 -14.53
N SER A 85 10.94 6.10 -13.36
CA SER A 85 12.16 5.77 -12.63
C SER A 85 11.83 4.88 -11.44
N THR A 86 12.60 3.81 -11.25
CA THR A 86 12.61 3.05 -10.00
C THR A 86 13.27 3.84 -8.88
N ASP A 87 14.01 4.89 -9.23
CA ASP A 87 14.54 5.91 -8.33
C ASP A 87 13.53 7.04 -8.12
N SER A 88 12.28 6.79 -8.46
CA SER A 88 11.18 7.69 -8.17
C SER A 88 11.24 8.08 -6.69
N PRO A 89 11.06 9.37 -6.34
CA PRO A 89 11.02 9.80 -4.96
C PRO A 89 9.88 9.16 -4.15
N ILE A 90 9.02 8.36 -4.78
CA ILE A 90 7.98 7.58 -4.14
C ILE A 90 8.48 6.22 -3.64
N LEU A 91 9.54 5.66 -4.25
CA LEU A 91 10.08 4.37 -3.87
C LEU A 91 11.45 4.50 -3.24
N ASN A 92 11.70 3.67 -2.26
CA ASN A 92 12.98 3.58 -1.58
C ASN A 92 13.36 2.11 -1.40
N TYR A 93 14.62 1.78 -1.59
CA TYR A 93 15.14 0.41 -1.43
C TYR A 93 15.44 0.03 0.03
N GLU A 94 14.69 0.53 0.94
CA GLU A 94 14.75 0.16 2.34
C GLU A 94 13.36 -0.25 2.81
N ASN A 95 13.24 -1.47 3.30
CA ASN A 95 12.00 -1.98 3.89
C ASN A 95 12.03 -1.94 5.42
N SER A 96 10.89 -2.19 6.02
CA SER A 96 10.71 -2.21 7.47
C SER A 96 11.18 -3.49 8.16
N GLU A 97 11.49 -4.52 7.39
CA GLU A 97 11.85 -5.84 7.90
C GLU A 97 13.35 -5.98 8.14
N ALA A 98 13.73 -6.43 9.33
CA ALA A 98 15.12 -6.61 9.70
C ALA A 98 15.71 -7.94 9.19
N ASP A 99 14.90 -8.97 8.99
CA ASP A 99 15.35 -10.30 8.55
C ASP A 99 15.09 -10.57 7.08
N ARG A 100 16.04 -10.19 6.25
CA ARG A 100 16.00 -10.38 4.80
C ARG A 100 16.02 -11.85 4.35
N ARG A 101 16.19 -12.81 5.26
CA ARG A 101 16.22 -14.24 4.92
C ARG A 101 14.82 -14.83 4.85
N THR A 102 13.88 -14.24 5.55
CA THR A 102 12.51 -14.75 5.66
C THR A 102 11.47 -13.84 5.00
N VAL A 103 11.82 -12.58 4.74
CA VAL A 103 10.91 -11.60 4.18
C VAL A 103 11.31 -11.23 2.77
N ILE A 104 10.33 -11.30 1.89
CA ILE A 104 10.44 -10.86 0.51
C ILE A 104 10.08 -9.39 0.48
N GLY A 105 11.08 -8.53 0.66
CA GLY A 105 10.86 -7.11 0.61
C GLY A 105 12.17 -6.36 0.47
N GLU A 106 12.18 -5.32 -0.33
CA GLU A 106 13.32 -4.45 -0.56
C GLU A 106 12.96 -2.99 -0.54
N LYS A 107 11.66 -2.68 -0.58
CA LYS A 107 11.19 -1.33 -0.84
C LYS A 107 10.29 -0.82 0.26
N SER A 108 10.17 0.47 0.31
CA SER A 108 9.17 1.20 1.08
C SER A 108 8.71 2.41 0.27
N LEU A 109 7.54 2.92 0.59
CA LEU A 109 7.07 4.19 0.06
C LEU A 109 7.89 5.33 0.67
N PHE A 110 8.45 6.18 -0.19
CA PHE A 110 9.12 7.42 0.25
C PHE A 110 8.23 8.62 -0.06
N VAL A 111 8.00 9.45 0.93
CA VAL A 111 7.26 10.71 0.81
C VAL A 111 8.15 11.85 1.28
N GLY A 112 8.54 12.71 0.39
CA GLY A 112 9.43 13.84 0.67
C GLY A 112 9.72 14.63 -0.60
N ASP A 113 10.35 15.79 -0.46
CA ASP A 113 10.73 16.65 -1.59
C ASP A 113 11.97 17.49 -1.22
N LYS A 114 12.65 17.98 -2.25
CA LYS A 114 13.73 18.99 -2.13
C LYS A 114 13.20 20.40 -1.92
N THR A 115 11.91 20.59 -2.07
CA THR A 115 11.16 21.83 -1.80
C THR A 115 10.08 21.56 -0.76
N ARG A 116 9.39 22.61 -0.29
CA ARG A 116 8.18 22.43 0.51
C ARG A 116 7.18 21.58 -0.28
N PHE A 117 6.51 20.67 0.41
CA PHE A 117 5.61 19.74 -0.26
C PHE A 117 4.34 19.47 0.55
N ARG A 118 3.30 19.10 -0.22
CA ARG A 118 2.05 18.53 0.27
C ARG A 118 1.60 17.43 -0.65
N ARG A 119 1.39 16.22 -0.11
CA ARG A 119 1.04 15.03 -0.90
C ARG A 119 0.01 14.18 -0.18
N ARG A 120 -0.85 13.57 -0.97
CA ARG A 120 -1.75 12.52 -0.54
C ARG A 120 -1.47 11.27 -1.36
N ILE A 121 -1.24 10.15 -0.69
CA ILE A 121 -1.04 8.85 -1.32
C ILE A 121 -2.14 7.94 -0.78
N TYR A 122 -2.97 7.39 -1.66
CA TYR A 122 -4.15 6.67 -1.23
C TYR A 122 -4.53 5.56 -2.20
N GLN A 123 -5.35 4.63 -1.73
CA GLN A 123 -6.07 3.67 -2.55
C GLN A 123 -7.52 3.53 -2.08
N THR A 124 -8.39 3.29 -3.03
CA THR A 124 -9.77 2.88 -2.77
C THR A 124 -9.85 1.36 -2.83
N ILE A 125 -10.28 0.76 -1.73
CA ILE A 125 -10.55 -0.66 -1.62
C ILE A 125 -12.05 -0.83 -1.69
N GLU A 126 -12.51 -1.62 -2.64
CA GLU A 126 -13.94 -1.86 -2.84
C GLU A 126 -14.21 -3.31 -3.22
N SER A 127 -15.43 -3.75 -2.94
CA SER A 127 -15.91 -5.05 -3.36
C SER A 127 -15.83 -5.19 -4.87
N THR A 128 -15.39 -6.35 -5.32
CA THR A 128 -15.45 -6.76 -6.72
C THR A 128 -16.57 -7.78 -6.91
N PRO A 129 -16.95 -8.16 -8.15
CA PRO A 129 -17.92 -9.22 -8.36
C PRO A 129 -17.54 -10.57 -7.71
N TYR A 130 -16.25 -10.77 -7.42
CA TYR A 130 -15.72 -12.06 -6.94
C TYR A 130 -15.21 -12.01 -5.51
N VAL A 131 -14.84 -10.82 -5.02
CA VAL A 131 -14.30 -10.63 -3.66
C VAL A 131 -15.07 -9.50 -2.98
N SER A 132 -15.81 -9.84 -1.95
CA SER A 132 -16.48 -8.85 -1.12
C SER A 132 -15.54 -8.22 -0.09
N LEU A 133 -15.71 -6.94 0.15
CA LEU A 133 -15.23 -6.26 1.35
C LEU A 133 -16.41 -6.20 2.34
N PRO A 134 -16.51 -7.12 3.31
CA PRO A 134 -17.68 -7.20 4.16
C PRO A 134 -17.84 -5.96 5.04
N ASP A 135 -19.08 -5.56 5.28
CA ASP A 135 -19.37 -4.56 6.30
C ASP A 135 -18.85 -5.01 7.66
N GLY A 136 -18.30 -4.08 8.42
CA GLY A 136 -17.77 -4.43 9.73
C GLY A 136 -16.80 -3.41 10.31
N ARG A 137 -16.09 -3.87 11.33
CA ARG A 137 -15.00 -3.11 11.95
C ARG A 137 -13.66 -3.62 11.42
N TYR A 138 -12.77 -2.70 11.12
CA TYR A 138 -11.43 -2.97 10.60
C TYR A 138 -10.39 -2.26 11.45
N SER A 139 -9.16 -2.75 11.36
CA SER A 139 -7.96 -2.03 11.77
C SER A 139 -7.09 -1.76 10.55
N LEU A 140 -6.46 -0.58 10.53
CA LEU A 140 -5.44 -0.21 9.57
C LEU A 140 -4.14 -0.01 10.31
N THR A 141 -3.10 -0.75 9.94
CA THR A 141 -1.75 -0.59 10.48
C THR A 141 -0.77 -0.29 9.35
N ALA A 142 0.32 0.39 9.68
CA ALA A 142 1.47 0.57 8.80
C ALA A 142 2.75 0.67 9.63
N ARG A 143 3.87 0.27 9.03
CA ARG A 143 5.21 0.57 9.54
C ARG A 143 5.64 1.92 8.99
N LEU A 144 6.19 2.77 9.83
CA LEU A 144 6.53 4.13 9.46
C LEU A 144 7.76 4.61 10.21
N LYS A 145 8.57 5.43 9.55
CA LYS A 145 9.60 6.28 10.15
C LYS A 145 9.65 7.62 9.43
N ASN A 146 10.08 8.66 10.11
CA ASN A 146 10.11 10.01 9.55
C ASN A 146 11.21 10.87 10.17
N SER A 147 11.62 11.88 9.39
CA SER A 147 12.50 12.95 9.86
C SER A 147 11.73 14.04 10.58
N GLU A 148 12.46 14.94 11.20
CA GLU A 148 11.96 16.27 11.57
C GLU A 148 11.49 17.06 10.33
N GLY A 149 10.80 18.18 10.57
CA GLY A 149 10.39 19.12 9.52
C GLY A 149 9.09 18.76 8.79
N LEU A 150 8.38 17.73 9.25
CA LEU A 150 7.01 17.45 8.79
C LEU A 150 6.00 18.29 9.59
N ASP A 151 5.26 19.14 8.89
CA ASP A 151 4.16 19.92 9.48
C ASP A 151 2.93 19.05 9.76
N CYS A 152 2.74 18.03 8.91
CA CYS A 152 1.70 17.01 9.06
C CYS A 152 2.15 15.67 8.50
N LEU A 153 1.93 14.61 9.25
CA LEU A 153 1.99 13.24 8.78
C LEU A 153 0.81 12.48 9.39
N GLU A 154 -0.11 12.04 8.53
CA GLU A 154 -1.36 11.40 8.93
C GLU A 154 -1.60 10.14 8.11
N MET A 155 -1.86 9.03 8.76
CA MET A 155 -2.50 7.86 8.17
C MET A 155 -4.01 7.99 8.37
N TYR A 156 -4.82 7.67 7.35
CA TYR A 156 -6.26 7.77 7.45
C TYR A 156 -7.00 6.61 6.74
N ALA A 157 -8.25 6.43 7.14
CA ALA A 157 -9.24 5.63 6.46
C ALA A 157 -10.56 6.40 6.40
N GLU A 158 -11.26 6.30 5.27
CA GLU A 158 -12.55 6.97 5.07
C GLU A 158 -13.58 6.01 4.46
N SER A 159 -14.73 5.90 5.09
CA SER A 159 -15.86 5.10 4.61
C SER A 159 -17.17 5.82 4.88
N GLU A 160 -18.06 5.92 3.88
CA GLU A 160 -19.33 6.66 3.94
C GLU A 160 -19.18 8.09 4.50
N GLY A 161 -18.13 8.82 4.06
CA GLY A 161 -17.88 10.19 4.49
C GLY A 161 -17.36 10.34 5.92
N LYS A 162 -17.16 9.21 6.64
CA LYS A 162 -16.55 9.23 7.96
C LYS A 162 -15.08 8.94 7.90
N ARG A 163 -14.27 9.89 8.36
CA ARG A 163 -12.81 9.79 8.43
C ARG A 163 -12.35 9.32 9.80
N PHE A 164 -11.43 8.39 9.80
CA PHE A 164 -10.66 7.88 10.93
C PHE A 164 -9.20 8.17 10.65
N SER A 165 -8.46 8.68 11.61
CA SER A 165 -7.06 9.00 11.36
C SER A 165 -6.16 8.80 12.57
N CYS A 166 -4.85 8.64 12.28
CA CYS A 166 -3.76 8.61 13.23
C CYS A 166 -2.70 9.60 12.75
N ARG A 167 -2.47 10.66 13.52
CA ARG A 167 -1.45 11.66 13.23
C ARG A 167 -0.16 11.34 13.99
N VAL A 168 0.94 11.30 13.24
CA VAL A 168 2.30 11.20 13.81
C VAL A 168 2.73 12.60 14.19
N LYS A 169 3.06 12.81 15.48
CA LYS A 169 3.33 14.14 16.03
C LYS A 169 4.82 14.45 16.18
N GLU A 170 5.61 13.40 16.30
CA GLU A 170 7.03 13.52 16.62
C GLU A 170 7.88 12.86 15.56
N GLU A 171 9.12 13.29 15.44
CA GLU A 171 10.13 12.61 14.67
C GLU A 171 10.32 11.18 15.19
N THR A 172 10.40 10.24 14.25
CA THR A 172 10.62 8.85 14.56
C THR A 172 11.61 8.27 13.55
N PRO A 173 12.92 8.30 13.86
CA PRO A 173 13.96 7.85 12.93
C PRO A 173 13.97 6.32 12.75
N GLU A 174 13.41 5.59 13.71
CA GLU A 174 13.31 4.15 13.67
C GLU A 174 11.92 3.68 13.23
N TRP A 175 11.86 2.50 12.61
CA TRP A 175 10.60 1.91 12.18
C TRP A 175 9.67 1.61 13.36
N GLN A 176 8.51 2.23 13.37
CA GLN A 176 7.43 2.00 14.33
C GLN A 176 6.15 1.58 13.65
N THR A 177 5.28 0.90 14.36
CA THR A 177 3.93 0.58 13.90
C THR A 177 2.96 1.65 14.37
N ILE A 178 2.19 2.21 13.44
CA ILE A 178 1.04 3.06 13.73
C ILE A 178 -0.25 2.32 13.42
N GLU A 179 -1.33 2.63 14.13
CA GLU A 179 -2.59 1.90 14.03
C GLU A 179 -3.82 2.81 14.16
N ILE A 180 -4.82 2.57 13.31
CA ILE A 180 -6.17 3.06 13.46
C ILE A 180 -7.07 1.85 13.73
N ARG A 181 -7.75 1.86 14.88
CA ARG A 181 -8.67 0.79 15.28
C ARG A 181 -10.12 1.19 15.04
N ARG A 182 -10.98 0.18 14.96
CA ARG A 182 -12.43 0.33 14.90
C ARG A 182 -12.94 1.16 13.72
N ILE A 183 -12.23 1.10 12.59
CA ILE A 183 -12.66 1.70 11.34
C ILE A 183 -13.98 0.99 10.95
N LYS A 184 -15.04 1.75 10.81
CA LYS A 184 -16.33 1.21 10.43
C LYS A 184 -16.47 1.26 8.92
N VAL A 185 -16.26 0.13 8.27
CA VAL A 185 -16.44 -0.02 6.82
C VAL A 185 -17.88 -0.40 6.55
N ARG A 186 -18.51 0.26 5.58
CA ARG A 186 -19.85 0.02 5.10
C ARG A 186 -19.97 0.19 3.60
N GLY A 187 -20.98 -0.45 3.01
CA GLY A 187 -21.23 -0.37 1.57
C GLY A 187 -20.12 -0.99 0.74
N GLY A 188 -19.33 -1.91 1.34
CA GLY A 188 -18.26 -2.60 0.63
C GLY A 188 -17.15 -1.71 0.10
N LYS A 189 -16.92 -0.53 0.72
CA LYS A 189 -15.93 0.44 0.21
C LYS A 189 -15.25 1.21 1.34
N VAL A 190 -13.94 1.40 1.19
CA VAL A 190 -13.12 2.25 2.07
C VAL A 190 -11.96 2.85 1.26
N GLU A 191 -11.68 4.13 1.47
CA GLU A 191 -10.44 4.75 1.06
C GLU A 191 -9.46 4.70 2.23
N ILE A 192 -8.22 4.32 1.98
CA ILE A 192 -7.12 4.40 2.93
C ILE A 192 -5.98 5.21 2.34
N GLY A 193 -5.20 5.87 3.18
CA GLY A 193 -4.08 6.64 2.64
C GLY A 193 -3.25 7.34 3.70
N PHE A 194 -2.30 8.10 3.15
CA PHE A 194 -1.37 8.94 3.90
C PHE A 194 -1.42 10.35 3.37
N TYR A 195 -1.40 11.31 4.27
CA TYR A 195 -1.23 12.71 3.96
C TYR A 195 0.06 13.19 4.62
N ALA A 196 0.91 13.84 3.85
CA ALA A 196 2.15 14.40 4.34
C ALA A 196 2.35 15.84 3.84
N GLU A 197 2.77 16.70 4.75
CA GLU A 197 3.16 18.08 4.49
C GLU A 197 4.45 18.35 5.25
N GLY A 198 5.43 19.00 4.59
CA GLY A 198 6.71 19.29 5.22
C GLY A 198 7.54 20.31 4.47
N VAL A 199 8.57 20.79 5.13
CA VAL A 199 9.58 21.68 4.55
C VAL A 199 10.51 20.91 3.60
N ALA A 200 11.32 21.65 2.86
CA ALA A 200 12.35 21.09 1.99
C ALA A 200 13.26 20.12 2.74
N GLY A 201 13.43 18.92 2.23
CA GLY A 201 14.28 17.87 2.80
C GLY A 201 13.63 17.01 3.89
N ALA A 202 12.46 17.37 4.40
CA ALA A 202 11.69 16.52 5.30
C ALA A 202 11.17 15.28 4.54
N TRP A 203 11.05 14.14 5.23
CA TRP A 203 10.61 12.90 4.63
C TRP A 203 9.88 11.97 5.60
N ALA A 204 9.07 11.09 5.03
CA ALA A 204 8.55 9.91 5.70
C ALA A 204 8.81 8.68 4.83
N ARG A 205 8.99 7.51 5.47
CA ARG A 205 9.01 6.20 4.84
C ARG A 205 7.91 5.35 5.43
N ILE A 206 7.21 4.63 4.58
CA ILE A 206 6.02 3.86 4.95
C ILE A 206 6.12 2.48 4.31
N ASP A 207 5.74 1.46 5.07
CA ASP A 207 5.78 0.07 4.63
C ASP A 207 4.73 -0.77 5.36
N ASP A 208 4.54 -2.02 4.94
CA ASP A 208 3.68 -3.02 5.58
C ASP A 208 2.30 -2.51 5.96
N VAL A 209 1.61 -1.95 4.97
CA VAL A 209 0.24 -1.42 5.16
C VAL A 209 -0.75 -2.57 5.21
N VAL A 210 -1.52 -2.68 6.28
CA VAL A 210 -2.45 -3.78 6.51
C VAL A 210 -3.82 -3.27 6.90
N LEU A 211 -4.83 -3.60 6.09
CA LEU A 211 -6.24 -3.41 6.41
C LEU A 211 -6.88 -4.78 6.64
N LYS A 212 -7.21 -5.09 7.88
CA LYS A 212 -7.83 -6.35 8.28
C LYS A 212 -9.13 -6.14 9.04
N ARG A 213 -10.06 -7.07 8.87
CA ARG A 213 -11.28 -7.10 9.65
C ARG A 213 -10.94 -7.38 11.13
N SER A 214 -11.45 -6.56 12.02
CA SER A 214 -11.33 -6.79 13.46
C SER A 214 -12.36 -7.83 13.90
N ARG A 215 -11.93 -8.75 14.71
CA ARG A 215 -12.83 -9.73 15.37
C ARG A 215 -13.71 -9.06 16.42
#